data_b760ebd0b7e48dd32e1fad140930e8f4
#
_entry.id   b760ebd0b7e48dd32e1fad140930e8f4
#
_cell.length_a   1.000
_cell.length_b   1.000
_cell.length_c   1.000
_cell.angle_alpha   90.00
_cell.angle_beta   90.00
_cell.angle_gamma   90.00
#
_symmetry.space_group_name_H-M   'P 1'
#
loop_
_entity.id
_entity.type
_entity.pdbx_description
1 polymer ?
#
loop_
_entity_poly.entity_id
_entity_poly.type
_entity_poly.pdbx_seq_one_letter_code
_entity_poly.pdbx_strand_id
1 'polypeptide(L)'
;MYIETVPNRNSPPAILLRTGWREGKKTRKRTLANLSDWPKVKIETLRRLLRDETLVAPTDLFHTERTLPHGHVEAILGTIRKLGLDCMIAAKRCRERDLVVAMIAERLIHPCSKLATTRRWHATTLAEELGVADADEDDLYDAMDWLLARKQRIEKKLADRHLVDGAIVLYDVTSSYYEGRTCPWARRGHDRDGQKGLPIIVYGVMADNDGRPIGVEIYPGNTGDPTTIVDQVNKLREQFGLTRVVLVGDRGMLTQPQIDKLKEHAGLGWITALTSVAVRKLVNEGALQLSLFDQKNLAEITSKDYPGERLVVCFNPLLAQERRRKRQELVEATERDLAKLAKAVARRKKKLMTQSEIGIKAGKILGRYKVGKHFTLKIGEGTFEWMRRAEAIEQEARLDGIYVIRTSEPKEKLSSEDTVRMYKGLSQVERAFRCLKGIDLLVRPIRHRSEDRVPAHIFLCMLAYYVEWHMRRALAPILFEDEELERDRRRRDPILPAKPSESVKTKKWTHTTPDGLPVHDFTSLMSDLASRSRVTYKLESKDIDLTFEQVPEPTPLQRRAYELLGLLPVSGK
;
A
#
# COMPACT_ATOMS: atom_id res chain seq x y z
N MET A 1 43.77 -15.76 -54.83
CA MET A 1 44.18 -14.36 -54.67
C MET A 1 44.80 -14.19 -53.29
N TYR A 2 45.74 -13.24 -53.11
CA TYR A 2 46.38 -12.99 -51.82
C TYR A 2 46.87 -11.53 -51.72
N ILE A 3 47.08 -11.03 -50.52
CA ILE A 3 47.64 -9.71 -50.29
C ILE A 3 49.13 -9.83 -49.99
N GLU A 4 49.94 -9.16 -50.79
CA GLU A 4 51.40 -9.13 -50.62
C GLU A 4 51.86 -7.73 -50.24
N THR A 5 52.71 -7.63 -49.21
CA THR A 5 53.37 -6.38 -48.81
C THR A 5 54.73 -6.32 -49.49
N VAL A 6 54.92 -5.36 -50.38
CA VAL A 6 56.15 -5.19 -51.16
C VAL A 6 56.93 -4.02 -50.61
N PRO A 7 58.17 -4.24 -50.12
CA PRO A 7 59.00 -3.15 -49.62
C PRO A 7 59.42 -2.19 -50.73
N ASN A 8 59.36 -0.88 -50.45
CA ASN A 8 59.84 0.18 -51.31
C ASN A 8 61.14 0.80 -50.73
N ARG A 9 62.06 1.25 -51.57
CA ARG A 9 63.36 1.78 -51.10
C ARG A 9 63.29 3.11 -50.36
N ASN A 10 62.41 4.01 -50.75
CA ASN A 10 62.34 5.38 -50.20
C ASN A 10 60.90 5.82 -49.84
N SER A 11 59.93 4.88 -49.70
CA SER A 11 58.54 5.16 -49.36
C SER A 11 57.97 3.99 -48.58
N PRO A 12 56.80 4.17 -47.87
CA PRO A 12 56.16 3.06 -47.19
C PRO A 12 55.92 1.86 -48.08
N PRO A 13 55.94 0.64 -47.53
CA PRO A 13 55.70 -0.59 -48.29
C PRO A 13 54.38 -0.55 -49.02
N ALA A 14 54.36 -0.95 -50.31
CA ALA A 14 53.14 -1.09 -51.08
C ALA A 14 52.37 -2.34 -50.69
N ILE A 15 51.04 -2.22 -50.48
CA ILE A 15 50.15 -3.36 -50.17
C ILE A 15 49.36 -3.67 -51.43
N LEU A 16 49.64 -4.83 -52.01
CA LEU A 16 49.10 -5.21 -53.33
C LEU A 16 48.20 -6.45 -53.21
N LEU A 17 47.02 -6.38 -53.85
CA LEU A 17 46.18 -7.56 -54.11
C LEU A 17 46.71 -8.24 -55.37
N ARG A 18 47.13 -9.51 -55.28
CA ARG A 18 47.74 -10.26 -56.34
C ARG A 18 47.05 -11.61 -56.60
N THR A 19 47.13 -12.06 -57.83
CA THR A 19 46.84 -13.45 -58.19
C THR A 19 48.12 -14.09 -58.74
N GLY A 20 48.32 -15.34 -58.47
CA GLY A 20 49.45 -16.11 -59.00
C GLY A 20 49.00 -17.41 -59.62
N TRP A 21 49.69 -17.80 -60.72
CA TRP A 21 49.47 -19.09 -61.36
C TRP A 21 50.81 -19.67 -61.73
N ARG A 22 50.83 -20.97 -61.97
CA ARG A 22 51.99 -21.74 -62.42
C ARG A 22 52.01 -21.85 -63.95
N GLU A 23 53.09 -21.45 -64.57
CA GLU A 23 53.34 -21.64 -66.00
C GLU A 23 54.64 -22.46 -66.14
N GLY A 24 54.50 -23.78 -66.30
CA GLY A 24 55.57 -24.72 -66.22
C GLY A 24 56.26 -24.77 -64.86
N LYS A 25 57.62 -24.56 -64.82
CA LYS A 25 58.41 -24.47 -63.57
C LYS A 25 58.43 -23.03 -62.90
N LYS A 26 57.83 -22.02 -63.53
CA LYS A 26 57.86 -20.65 -63.07
C LYS A 26 56.48 -20.25 -62.51
N THR A 27 56.50 -19.51 -61.37
CA THR A 27 55.29 -18.87 -60.78
C THR A 27 55.19 -17.43 -61.35
N ARG A 28 54.07 -17.19 -62.06
CA ARG A 28 53.73 -15.81 -62.48
C ARG A 28 52.78 -15.16 -61.51
N LYS A 29 52.97 -13.87 -61.28
CA LYS A 29 52.14 -13.04 -60.39
C LYS A 29 51.57 -11.87 -61.22
N ARG A 30 50.28 -11.54 -60.98
CA ARG A 30 49.65 -10.36 -61.56
C ARG A 30 49.06 -9.52 -60.42
N THR A 31 49.35 -8.23 -60.40
CA THR A 31 48.73 -7.28 -59.49
C THR A 31 47.35 -6.92 -60.01
N LEU A 32 46.33 -7.07 -59.16
CA LEU A 32 44.95 -6.77 -59.46
C LEU A 32 44.55 -5.38 -58.98
N ALA A 33 45.08 -4.96 -57.78
CA ALA A 33 44.83 -3.65 -57.19
C ALA A 33 45.97 -3.23 -56.23
N ASN A 34 46.16 -1.95 -56.09
CA ASN A 34 46.98 -1.36 -55.03
C ASN A 34 46.07 -0.94 -53.88
N LEU A 35 46.33 -1.47 -52.67
CA LEU A 35 45.53 -1.26 -51.48
C LEU A 35 46.28 -0.39 -50.47
N SER A 36 47.42 0.25 -50.83
CA SER A 36 48.26 0.99 -49.93
C SER A 36 47.53 2.15 -49.21
N ASP A 37 46.54 2.76 -49.88
CA ASP A 37 45.74 3.86 -49.36
C ASP A 37 44.51 3.40 -48.51
N TRP A 38 44.33 2.10 -48.38
CA TRP A 38 43.25 1.56 -47.61
C TRP A 38 43.57 1.58 -46.10
N PRO A 39 42.55 1.78 -45.24
CA PRO A 39 42.74 1.63 -43.81
C PRO A 39 43.23 0.21 -43.46
N LYS A 40 44.20 0.10 -42.55
CA LYS A 40 44.78 -1.20 -42.14
C LYS A 40 43.74 -2.25 -41.76
N VAL A 41 42.67 -1.81 -41.08
CA VAL A 41 41.55 -2.70 -40.70
C VAL A 41 40.88 -3.33 -41.93
N LYS A 42 40.59 -2.55 -42.98
CA LYS A 42 40.02 -3.09 -44.23
C LYS A 42 40.94 -4.07 -44.95
N ILE A 43 42.25 -3.78 -44.93
CA ILE A 43 43.23 -4.67 -45.55
C ILE A 43 43.30 -6.02 -44.80
N GLU A 44 43.28 -5.99 -43.47
CA GLU A 44 43.31 -7.19 -42.65
C GLU A 44 42.00 -8.01 -42.80
N THR A 45 40.87 -7.32 -42.84
CA THR A 45 39.57 -7.96 -43.13
C THR A 45 39.58 -8.65 -44.48
N LEU A 46 40.08 -8.01 -45.54
CA LEU A 46 40.20 -8.62 -46.86
C LEU A 46 41.20 -9.78 -46.86
N ARG A 47 42.31 -9.69 -46.09
CA ARG A 47 43.30 -10.79 -45.97
C ARG A 47 42.68 -12.04 -45.36
N ARG A 48 41.82 -11.88 -44.33
CA ARG A 48 41.10 -12.96 -43.68
C ARG A 48 40.07 -13.60 -44.63
N LEU A 49 39.30 -12.78 -45.36
CA LEU A 49 38.37 -13.27 -46.39
C LEU A 49 39.06 -14.07 -47.48
N LEU A 50 40.25 -13.65 -47.91
CA LEU A 50 41.04 -14.39 -48.93
C LEU A 50 41.66 -15.69 -48.41
N ARG A 51 41.62 -15.96 -47.11
CA ARG A 51 41.99 -17.24 -46.48
C ARG A 51 40.78 -18.13 -46.21
N ASP A 52 39.64 -17.81 -46.82
CA ASP A 52 38.38 -18.53 -46.63
C ASP A 52 37.86 -18.46 -45.17
N GLU A 53 38.34 -17.45 -44.37
CA GLU A 53 37.75 -17.19 -43.06
C GLU A 53 36.36 -16.56 -43.25
N THR A 54 35.34 -17.19 -42.69
CA THR A 54 33.98 -16.64 -42.68
C THR A 54 33.94 -15.45 -41.71
N LEU A 55 33.72 -14.24 -42.24
CA LEU A 55 33.50 -13.04 -41.42
C LEU A 55 31.99 -12.82 -41.30
N VAL A 56 31.49 -12.91 -40.07
CA VAL A 56 30.09 -12.69 -39.76
C VAL A 56 29.99 -11.36 -39.03
N ALA A 57 29.02 -10.53 -39.39
CA ALA A 57 28.78 -9.29 -38.61
C ALA A 57 28.39 -9.66 -37.16
N PRO A 58 28.84 -8.92 -36.15
CA PRO A 58 28.47 -9.22 -34.77
C PRO A 58 26.96 -9.28 -34.54
N THR A 59 26.20 -8.54 -35.34
CA THR A 59 24.71 -8.53 -35.32
C THR A 59 24.11 -9.84 -35.86
N ASP A 60 24.84 -10.57 -36.67
CA ASP A 60 24.38 -11.81 -37.33
C ASP A 60 24.86 -13.07 -36.58
N LEU A 61 25.76 -12.87 -35.58
CA LEU A 61 26.28 -13.92 -34.72
C LEU A 61 25.34 -14.28 -33.58
N PHE A 62 24.65 -13.29 -33.06
CA PHE A 62 23.77 -13.43 -31.90
C PHE A 62 22.36 -13.03 -32.27
N HIS A 63 21.39 -13.88 -31.98
CA HIS A 63 20.00 -13.49 -32.01
C HIS A 63 19.44 -13.47 -30.58
N THR A 64 18.46 -12.59 -30.35
CA THR A 64 17.73 -12.54 -29.10
C THR A 64 16.75 -13.70 -29.06
N GLU A 65 16.96 -14.64 -28.16
CA GLU A 65 16.05 -15.75 -27.94
C GLU A 65 14.85 -15.30 -27.10
N ARG A 66 15.12 -14.52 -26.05
CA ARG A 66 14.09 -14.09 -25.11
C ARG A 66 14.47 -12.77 -24.43
N THR A 67 13.44 -11.97 -24.09
CA THR A 67 13.58 -10.77 -23.28
C THR A 67 12.50 -10.76 -22.20
N LEU A 68 12.91 -10.71 -20.92
CA LEU A 68 11.98 -10.69 -19.78
C LEU A 68 12.22 -9.47 -18.91
N PRO A 69 11.16 -8.73 -18.50
CA PRO A 69 11.24 -7.71 -17.48
C PRO A 69 11.88 -8.25 -16.21
N HIS A 70 12.90 -7.53 -15.68
CA HIS A 70 13.72 -8.02 -14.57
C HIS A 70 13.85 -7.00 -13.43
N GLY A 71 14.06 -5.72 -13.73
CA GLY A 71 14.50 -4.77 -12.72
C GLY A 71 13.54 -4.57 -11.54
N HIS A 72 12.23 -4.64 -11.76
CA HIS A 72 11.24 -4.60 -10.67
C HIS A 72 11.27 -5.89 -9.83
N VAL A 73 11.54 -7.05 -10.43
CA VAL A 73 11.74 -8.32 -9.71
C VAL A 73 12.97 -8.23 -8.82
N GLU A 74 14.09 -7.72 -9.35
CA GLU A 74 15.32 -7.51 -8.61
C GLU A 74 15.10 -6.57 -7.40
N ALA A 75 14.38 -5.45 -7.61
CA ALA A 75 14.07 -4.48 -6.56
C ALA A 75 13.24 -5.11 -5.42
N ILE A 76 12.20 -5.88 -5.75
CA ILE A 76 11.32 -6.51 -4.77
C ILE A 76 12.02 -7.64 -4.03
N LEU A 77 12.64 -8.59 -4.76
CA LEU A 77 13.34 -9.70 -4.15
C LEU A 77 14.56 -9.23 -3.33
N GLY A 78 15.29 -8.23 -3.83
CA GLY A 78 16.37 -7.58 -3.09
C GLY A 78 15.87 -6.98 -1.78
N THR A 79 14.73 -6.29 -1.80
CA THR A 79 14.11 -5.73 -0.58
C THR A 79 13.67 -6.83 0.37
N ILE A 80 13.01 -7.90 -0.10
CA ILE A 80 12.60 -9.06 0.72
C ILE A 80 13.81 -9.67 1.43
N ARG A 81 14.92 -9.90 0.71
CA ARG A 81 16.17 -10.46 1.25
C ARG A 81 16.83 -9.49 2.25
N LYS A 82 16.89 -8.21 1.95
CA LYS A 82 17.42 -7.18 2.85
C LYS A 82 16.62 -7.08 4.15
N LEU A 83 15.31 -7.20 4.08
CA LEU A 83 14.44 -7.26 5.24
C LEU A 83 14.57 -8.60 5.98
N GLY A 84 15.17 -9.63 5.39
CA GLY A 84 15.21 -10.98 5.91
C GLY A 84 13.84 -11.61 6.05
N LEU A 85 12.85 -11.15 5.27
CA LEU A 85 11.48 -11.66 5.34
C LEU A 85 11.41 -13.12 4.90
N ASP A 86 12.17 -13.51 3.90
CA ASP A 86 12.34 -14.89 3.45
C ASP A 86 12.84 -15.80 4.59
N CYS A 87 13.83 -15.35 5.38
CA CYS A 87 14.34 -16.05 6.55
C CYS A 87 13.35 -16.03 7.72
N MET A 88 12.49 -15.01 7.83
CA MET A 88 11.40 -15.01 8.82
C MET A 88 10.35 -16.05 8.48
N ILE A 89 10.00 -16.19 7.19
CA ILE A 89 9.06 -17.20 6.70
C ILE A 89 9.63 -18.61 6.98
N ALA A 90 10.85 -18.89 6.55
CA ALA A 90 11.57 -20.12 6.89
C ALA A 90 13.08 -19.89 6.84
N ALA A 91 13.78 -20.31 7.90
CA ALA A 91 15.24 -20.12 8.00
C ALA A 91 16.02 -20.88 6.93
N LYS A 92 15.56 -22.09 6.57
CA LYS A 92 16.12 -22.88 5.48
C LYS A 92 15.32 -22.65 4.20
N ARG A 93 16.01 -22.56 3.06
CA ARG A 93 15.39 -22.51 1.75
C ARG A 93 14.65 -23.82 1.47
N CYS A 94 13.39 -23.71 1.04
CA CYS A 94 12.56 -24.83 0.59
C CYS A 94 11.60 -24.30 -0.47
N ARG A 95 10.99 -25.22 -1.24
CA ARG A 95 10.09 -24.90 -2.34
C ARG A 95 8.91 -24.04 -1.87
N GLU A 96 8.29 -24.38 -0.76
CA GLU A 96 7.12 -23.65 -0.23
C GLU A 96 7.49 -22.21 0.15
N ARG A 97 8.68 -22.00 0.73
CA ARG A 97 9.18 -20.64 1.02
C ARG A 97 9.34 -19.83 -0.27
N ASP A 98 9.96 -20.40 -1.28
CA ASP A 98 10.22 -19.72 -2.54
C ASP A 98 8.89 -19.43 -3.28
N LEU A 99 7.90 -20.34 -3.22
CA LEU A 99 6.53 -20.10 -3.71
C LEU A 99 5.81 -18.97 -2.95
N VAL A 100 5.94 -18.92 -1.63
CA VAL A 100 5.37 -17.82 -0.83
C VAL A 100 6.03 -16.49 -1.18
N VAL A 101 7.36 -16.46 -1.31
CA VAL A 101 8.10 -15.26 -1.74
C VAL A 101 7.68 -14.83 -3.14
N ALA A 102 7.53 -15.77 -4.08
CA ALA A 102 7.02 -15.50 -5.42
C ALA A 102 5.61 -14.89 -5.39
N MET A 103 4.71 -15.45 -4.57
CA MET A 103 3.35 -14.91 -4.41
C MET A 103 3.34 -13.51 -3.79
N ILE A 104 4.23 -13.22 -2.84
CA ILE A 104 4.38 -11.87 -2.26
C ILE A 104 4.87 -10.90 -3.32
N ALA A 105 5.90 -11.28 -4.08
CA ALA A 105 6.46 -10.44 -5.14
C ALA A 105 5.44 -10.19 -6.26
N GLU A 106 4.76 -11.23 -6.74
CA GLU A 106 3.72 -11.09 -7.77
C GLU A 106 2.55 -10.22 -7.32
N ARG A 107 2.22 -10.23 -6.01
CA ARG A 107 1.19 -9.35 -5.45
C ARG A 107 1.58 -7.87 -5.56
N LEU A 108 2.87 -7.55 -5.54
CA LEU A 108 3.40 -6.20 -5.72
C LEU A 108 3.57 -5.82 -7.19
N ILE A 109 3.84 -6.80 -8.06
CA ILE A 109 4.05 -6.60 -9.49
C ILE A 109 2.69 -6.55 -10.21
N HIS A 110 1.87 -7.57 -9.98
CA HIS A 110 0.60 -7.72 -10.67
C HIS A 110 -0.41 -8.54 -9.83
N PRO A 111 -1.15 -7.90 -8.92
CA PRO A 111 -2.10 -8.61 -8.06
C PRO A 111 -3.16 -9.36 -8.90
N CYS A 112 -3.19 -10.68 -8.79
CA CYS A 112 -4.11 -11.52 -9.55
C CYS A 112 -4.48 -12.82 -8.79
N SER A 113 -5.30 -13.69 -9.42
CA SER A 113 -5.63 -15.01 -8.88
C SER A 113 -4.44 -15.98 -8.96
N LYS A 114 -4.47 -17.08 -8.20
CA LYS A 114 -3.38 -18.07 -8.20
C LYS A 114 -3.15 -18.68 -9.59
N LEU A 115 -4.23 -19.06 -10.27
CA LEU A 115 -4.14 -19.52 -11.65
C LEU A 115 -3.54 -18.46 -12.60
N ALA A 116 -3.92 -17.20 -12.44
CA ALA A 116 -3.33 -16.13 -13.25
C ALA A 116 -1.85 -15.89 -12.88
N THR A 117 -1.48 -16.03 -11.61
CA THR A 117 -0.09 -15.94 -11.13
C THR A 117 0.79 -16.94 -11.87
N THR A 118 0.43 -18.25 -11.90
CA THR A 118 1.23 -19.29 -12.55
C THR A 118 1.36 -19.12 -14.06
N ARG A 119 0.44 -18.40 -14.69
CA ARG A 119 0.52 -18.06 -16.13
C ARG A 119 1.33 -16.80 -16.40
N ARG A 120 1.36 -15.87 -15.47
CA ARG A 120 1.97 -14.55 -15.67
C ARG A 120 3.42 -14.44 -15.22
N TRP A 121 3.84 -15.14 -14.18
CA TRP A 121 5.22 -15.05 -13.69
C TRP A 121 6.28 -15.51 -14.69
N HIS A 122 5.88 -16.27 -15.74
CA HIS A 122 6.74 -16.55 -16.89
C HIS A 122 6.95 -15.33 -17.81
N ALA A 123 6.13 -14.28 -17.65
CA ALA A 123 6.31 -13.03 -18.39
C ALA A 123 7.34 -12.10 -17.75
N THR A 124 7.93 -12.50 -16.63
CA THR A 124 9.02 -11.82 -15.91
C THR A 124 10.07 -12.83 -15.52
N THR A 125 11.18 -12.38 -14.93
CA THR A 125 12.21 -13.29 -14.41
C THR A 125 11.87 -13.91 -13.06
N LEU A 126 10.69 -13.59 -12.45
CA LEU A 126 10.35 -13.94 -11.06
C LEU A 126 10.42 -15.45 -10.78
N ALA A 127 9.79 -16.25 -11.63
CA ALA A 127 9.73 -17.70 -11.43
C ALA A 127 11.10 -18.36 -11.57
N GLU A 128 11.94 -17.84 -12.45
CA GLU A 128 13.32 -18.31 -12.66
C GLU A 128 14.23 -17.95 -11.48
N GLU A 129 14.16 -16.70 -10.99
CA GLU A 129 14.95 -16.22 -9.84
C GLU A 129 14.72 -17.04 -8.57
N LEU A 130 13.54 -17.62 -8.43
CA LEU A 130 13.17 -18.42 -7.26
C LEU A 130 13.20 -19.93 -7.54
N GLY A 131 13.36 -20.35 -8.81
CA GLY A 131 13.39 -21.76 -9.19
C GLY A 131 12.02 -22.44 -9.05
N VAL A 132 10.94 -21.74 -9.37
CA VAL A 132 9.54 -22.22 -9.21
C VAL A 132 8.74 -22.17 -10.52
N ALA A 133 9.44 -22.16 -11.66
CA ALA A 133 8.81 -22.04 -12.97
C ALA A 133 7.89 -23.22 -13.33
N ASP A 134 8.11 -24.37 -12.73
CA ASP A 134 7.32 -25.60 -12.92
C ASP A 134 6.06 -25.68 -12.05
N ALA A 135 5.84 -24.72 -11.15
CA ALA A 135 4.73 -24.76 -10.20
C ALA A 135 3.38 -24.41 -10.84
N ASP A 136 2.36 -25.14 -10.44
CA ASP A 136 0.97 -24.92 -10.82
C ASP A 136 0.16 -24.21 -9.71
N GLU A 137 -1.16 -24.06 -9.90
CA GLU A 137 -2.02 -23.41 -8.91
C GLU A 137 -2.19 -24.22 -7.61
N ASP A 138 -2.10 -25.55 -7.66
CA ASP A 138 -2.22 -26.40 -6.47
C ASP A 138 -0.97 -26.27 -5.61
N ASP A 139 0.22 -26.22 -6.20
CA ASP A 139 1.47 -25.88 -5.49
C ASP A 139 1.34 -24.54 -4.73
N LEU A 140 0.71 -23.53 -5.34
CA LEU A 140 0.50 -22.23 -4.69
C LEU A 140 -0.50 -22.33 -3.54
N TYR A 141 -1.55 -23.14 -3.67
CA TYR A 141 -2.49 -23.35 -2.58
C TYR A 141 -1.85 -24.11 -1.43
N ASP A 142 -1.06 -25.13 -1.69
CA ASP A 142 -0.33 -25.88 -0.66
C ASP A 142 0.71 -25.00 0.06
N ALA A 143 1.39 -24.13 -0.68
CA ALA A 143 2.29 -23.13 -0.11
C ALA A 143 1.55 -22.10 0.76
N MET A 144 0.29 -21.75 0.44
CA MET A 144 -0.54 -20.89 1.30
C MET A 144 -0.93 -21.59 2.60
N ASP A 145 -1.32 -22.85 2.55
CA ASP A 145 -1.67 -23.64 3.73
C ASP A 145 -0.42 -23.82 4.63
N TRP A 146 0.72 -24.10 4.01
CA TRP A 146 2.03 -24.15 4.69
C TRP A 146 2.42 -22.80 5.34
N LEU A 147 2.13 -21.67 4.69
CA LEU A 147 2.35 -20.33 5.23
C LEU A 147 1.45 -20.07 6.44
N LEU A 148 0.16 -20.44 6.37
CA LEU A 148 -0.80 -20.25 7.45
C LEU A 148 -0.36 -20.98 8.72
N ALA A 149 0.13 -22.22 8.60
CA ALA A 149 0.67 -22.98 9.72
C ALA A 149 1.85 -22.29 10.43
N ARG A 150 2.48 -21.33 9.78
CA ARG A 150 3.62 -20.53 10.30
C ARG A 150 3.25 -19.12 10.72
N LYS A 151 2.00 -18.71 10.54
CA LYS A 151 1.53 -17.34 10.78
C LYS A 151 1.94 -16.82 12.15
N GLN A 152 1.63 -17.54 13.22
CA GLN A 152 1.94 -17.11 14.58
C GLN A 152 3.45 -16.89 14.81
N ARG A 153 4.28 -17.77 14.27
CA ARG A 153 5.75 -17.68 14.38
C ARG A 153 6.29 -16.49 13.59
N ILE A 154 5.74 -16.20 12.41
CA ILE A 154 6.16 -15.08 11.57
C ILE A 154 5.74 -13.76 12.22
N GLU A 155 4.51 -13.66 12.70
CA GLU A 155 4.01 -12.48 13.43
C GLU A 155 4.80 -12.23 14.72
N LYS A 156 5.18 -13.29 15.46
CA LYS A 156 6.07 -13.15 16.62
C LYS A 156 7.42 -12.53 16.23
N LYS A 157 8.04 -12.98 15.14
CA LYS A 157 9.30 -12.41 14.66
C LYS A 157 9.16 -10.96 14.21
N LEU A 158 8.02 -10.59 13.60
CA LEU A 158 7.72 -9.19 13.25
C LEU A 158 7.53 -8.35 14.52
N ALA A 159 6.81 -8.88 15.51
CA ALA A 159 6.65 -8.21 16.80
C ALA A 159 7.99 -8.02 17.51
N ASP A 160 8.83 -9.05 17.61
CA ASP A 160 10.17 -8.97 18.22
C ASP A 160 11.08 -7.94 17.54
N ARG A 161 10.89 -7.72 16.26
CA ARG A 161 11.67 -6.73 15.51
C ARG A 161 11.19 -5.29 15.70
N HIS A 162 9.89 -5.08 15.82
CA HIS A 162 9.28 -3.75 15.71
C HIS A 162 8.60 -3.28 16.99
N LEU A 163 8.33 -4.16 17.96
CA LEU A 163 7.72 -3.81 19.22
C LEU A 163 8.73 -4.01 20.36
N VAL A 164 8.69 -3.11 21.29
CA VAL A 164 9.41 -3.20 22.56
C VAL A 164 8.40 -3.14 23.70
N ASP A 165 8.77 -3.57 24.89
CA ASP A 165 7.87 -3.48 26.04
C ASP A 165 7.53 -2.01 26.34
N GLY A 166 6.25 -1.71 26.48
CA GLY A 166 5.71 -0.34 26.52
C GLY A 166 5.41 0.27 25.15
N ALA A 167 5.51 -0.49 24.07
CA ALA A 167 5.18 -0.01 22.72
C ALA A 167 3.74 0.46 22.59
N ILE A 168 3.54 1.39 21.68
CA ILE A 168 2.22 1.81 21.20
C ILE A 168 1.86 0.95 20.00
N VAL A 169 0.72 0.30 20.07
CA VAL A 169 0.20 -0.59 19.04
C VAL A 169 -1.10 -0.02 18.51
N LEU A 170 -1.13 0.23 17.20
CA LEU A 170 -2.31 0.68 16.48
C LEU A 170 -3.11 -0.53 16.03
N TYR A 171 -4.39 -0.55 16.31
CA TYR A 171 -5.28 -1.62 15.88
C TYR A 171 -6.59 -1.06 15.33
N ASP A 172 -6.97 -1.54 14.16
CA ASP A 172 -8.26 -1.22 13.54
C ASP A 172 -8.77 -2.42 12.74
N VAL A 173 -10.08 -2.42 12.46
CA VAL A 173 -10.81 -3.51 11.82
C VAL A 173 -11.48 -3.02 10.55
N THR A 174 -11.45 -3.86 9.54
CA THR A 174 -12.15 -3.61 8.29
C THR A 174 -12.88 -4.85 7.80
N SER A 175 -13.64 -4.72 6.70
CA SER A 175 -14.28 -5.87 6.04
C SER A 175 -14.03 -5.81 4.54
N SER A 176 -13.98 -6.96 3.89
CA SER A 176 -13.97 -7.07 2.43
C SER A 176 -15.09 -7.97 1.97
N TYR A 177 -15.72 -7.60 0.83
CA TYR A 177 -16.78 -8.41 0.26
C TYR A 177 -16.25 -9.73 -0.29
N TYR A 178 -17.11 -10.74 -0.20
CA TYR A 178 -16.85 -12.10 -0.64
C TYR A 178 -17.68 -12.45 -1.86
N GLU A 179 -17.03 -13.00 -2.88
CA GLU A 179 -17.68 -13.54 -4.08
C GLU A 179 -17.58 -15.06 -4.10
N GLY A 180 -18.59 -15.72 -3.56
CA GLY A 180 -18.68 -17.16 -3.47
C GLY A 180 -19.87 -17.62 -2.64
N ARG A 181 -19.99 -18.94 -2.38
CA ARG A 181 -21.14 -19.50 -1.70
C ARG A 181 -20.84 -20.30 -0.44
N THR A 182 -19.63 -20.81 -0.27
CA THR A 182 -19.31 -21.88 0.70
C THR A 182 -18.35 -21.50 1.82
N CYS A 183 -17.76 -20.30 1.81
CA CYS A 183 -16.79 -19.92 2.84
C CYS A 183 -17.44 -19.71 4.22
N PRO A 184 -16.98 -20.41 5.28
CA PRO A 184 -17.50 -20.26 6.63
C PRO A 184 -17.35 -18.85 7.23
N TRP A 185 -16.30 -18.12 6.85
CA TRP A 185 -16.05 -16.76 7.29
C TRP A 185 -16.99 -15.73 6.68
N ALA A 186 -17.55 -16.03 5.50
CA ALA A 186 -18.40 -15.11 4.77
C ALA A 186 -19.80 -15.04 5.41
N ARG A 187 -20.12 -13.91 6.04
CA ARG A 187 -21.39 -13.63 6.71
C ARG A 187 -21.88 -12.23 6.34
N ARG A 188 -23.18 -12.00 6.46
CA ARG A 188 -23.75 -10.66 6.31
C ARG A 188 -23.46 -9.84 7.58
N GLY A 189 -22.93 -8.64 7.42
CA GLY A 189 -22.53 -7.76 8.50
C GLY A 189 -22.43 -6.32 8.06
N HIS A 190 -21.65 -5.52 8.78
CA HIS A 190 -21.44 -4.11 8.46
C HIS A 190 -20.46 -3.96 7.28
N ASP A 191 -21.02 -3.73 6.09
CA ASP A 191 -20.26 -3.55 4.86
C ASP A 191 -19.54 -2.19 4.86
N ARG A 192 -18.20 -2.23 4.75
CA ARG A 192 -17.33 -1.04 4.64
C ARG A 192 -16.86 -0.77 3.20
N ASP A 193 -17.23 -1.65 2.26
CA ASP A 193 -16.84 -1.56 0.84
C ASP A 193 -17.95 -0.92 -0.03
N GLY A 194 -19.14 -0.70 0.52
CA GLY A 194 -20.29 -0.17 -0.20
C GLY A 194 -20.98 -1.18 -1.13
N GLN A 195 -20.64 -2.47 -1.04
CA GLN A 195 -21.18 -3.56 -1.85
C GLN A 195 -22.40 -4.20 -1.15
N LYS A 196 -23.52 -3.49 -1.17
CA LYS A 196 -24.72 -3.91 -0.45
C LYS A 196 -25.23 -5.29 -0.88
N GLY A 197 -25.54 -6.12 0.11
CA GLY A 197 -26.16 -7.42 -0.11
C GLY A 197 -25.18 -8.59 -0.31
N LEU A 198 -23.89 -8.34 -0.48
CA LEU A 198 -22.87 -9.37 -0.49
C LEU A 198 -22.46 -9.77 0.95
N PRO A 199 -22.13 -11.05 1.18
CA PRO A 199 -21.47 -11.45 2.42
C PRO A 199 -20.07 -10.81 2.49
N ILE A 200 -19.60 -10.60 3.70
CA ILE A 200 -18.30 -9.98 3.96
C ILE A 200 -17.45 -10.87 4.87
N ILE A 201 -16.17 -10.62 4.89
CA ILE A 201 -15.21 -11.19 5.83
C ILE A 201 -14.58 -10.01 6.58
N VAL A 202 -14.56 -10.09 7.91
CA VAL A 202 -13.97 -9.08 8.77
C VAL A 202 -12.52 -9.46 9.07
N TYR A 203 -11.63 -8.48 9.09
CA TYR A 203 -10.24 -8.68 9.53
C TYR A 203 -9.69 -7.43 10.19
N GLY A 204 -8.87 -7.63 11.22
CA GLY A 204 -8.18 -6.59 11.95
C GLY A 204 -6.69 -6.61 11.69
N VAL A 205 -6.10 -5.44 11.51
CA VAL A 205 -4.64 -5.27 11.33
C VAL A 205 -4.05 -4.60 12.55
N MET A 206 -3.05 -5.22 13.10
CA MET A 206 -2.20 -4.68 14.15
C MET A 206 -0.94 -4.10 13.53
N ALA A 207 -0.63 -2.85 13.86
CA ALA A 207 0.55 -2.15 13.36
C ALA A 207 1.31 -1.47 14.51
N ASP A 208 2.59 -1.22 14.29
CA ASP A 208 3.36 -0.37 15.19
C ASP A 208 2.99 1.11 15.04
N ASN A 209 3.62 1.97 15.81
CA ASN A 209 3.36 3.42 15.79
C ASN A 209 3.65 4.09 14.43
N ASP A 210 4.45 3.49 13.58
CA ASP A 210 4.78 3.99 12.25
C ASP A 210 3.84 3.43 11.16
N GLY A 211 2.90 2.55 11.53
CA GLY A 211 1.94 1.92 10.62
C GLY A 211 2.49 0.69 9.89
N ARG A 212 3.62 0.12 10.34
CA ARG A 212 4.10 -1.17 9.84
C ARG A 212 3.19 -2.29 10.32
N PRO A 213 2.68 -3.17 9.45
CA PRO A 213 1.85 -4.27 9.89
C PRO A 213 2.68 -5.31 10.66
N ILE A 214 2.18 -5.69 11.81
CA ILE A 214 2.79 -6.70 12.69
C ILE A 214 2.01 -8.01 12.65
N GLY A 215 0.69 -7.92 12.54
CA GLY A 215 -0.19 -9.07 12.53
C GLY A 215 -1.57 -8.76 11.97
N VAL A 216 -2.26 -9.81 11.59
CA VAL A 216 -3.63 -9.74 11.08
C VAL A 216 -4.47 -10.88 11.66
N GLU A 217 -5.70 -10.57 12.07
CA GLU A 217 -6.69 -11.57 12.49
C GLU A 217 -7.94 -11.51 11.63
N ILE A 218 -8.51 -12.67 11.38
CA ILE A 218 -9.66 -12.84 10.50
C ILE A 218 -10.86 -13.30 11.32
N TYR A 219 -12.02 -12.73 11.03
CA TYR A 219 -13.25 -12.97 11.76
C TYR A 219 -14.43 -13.19 10.80
N PRO A 220 -15.47 -13.92 11.24
CA PRO A 220 -16.74 -14.00 10.52
C PRO A 220 -17.30 -12.61 10.19
N GLY A 221 -17.93 -12.45 9.04
CA GLY A 221 -18.42 -11.16 8.57
C GLY A 221 -19.45 -10.46 9.47
N ASN A 222 -20.09 -11.19 10.39
CA ASN A 222 -21.03 -10.67 11.39
C ASN A 222 -20.38 -10.31 12.74
N THR A 223 -19.05 -10.39 12.85
CA THR A 223 -18.30 -10.03 14.06
C THR A 223 -18.35 -8.52 14.29
N GLY A 224 -18.70 -8.11 15.50
CA GLY A 224 -18.66 -6.71 15.92
C GLY A 224 -17.23 -6.29 16.28
N ASP A 225 -16.83 -5.08 15.90
CA ASP A 225 -15.47 -4.59 16.12
C ASP A 225 -14.99 -4.69 17.58
N PRO A 226 -15.82 -4.34 18.60
CA PRO A 226 -15.38 -4.43 19.99
C PRO A 226 -15.00 -5.85 20.44
N THR A 227 -15.62 -6.87 19.86
CA THR A 227 -15.39 -8.26 20.30
C THR A 227 -14.00 -8.77 19.89
N THR A 228 -13.35 -8.12 18.91
CA THR A 228 -12.02 -8.51 18.42
C THR A 228 -10.87 -8.10 19.37
N ILE A 229 -11.13 -7.19 20.32
CA ILE A 229 -10.09 -6.62 21.21
C ILE A 229 -9.49 -7.69 22.13
N VAL A 230 -10.30 -8.60 22.64
CA VAL A 230 -9.82 -9.63 23.56
C VAL A 230 -8.75 -10.51 22.90
N ASP A 231 -8.99 -10.91 21.65
CA ASP A 231 -8.04 -11.73 20.89
C ASP A 231 -6.72 -10.99 20.65
N GLN A 232 -6.78 -9.67 20.43
CA GLN A 232 -5.57 -8.86 20.25
C GLN A 232 -4.77 -8.74 21.57
N VAL A 233 -5.46 -8.60 22.69
CA VAL A 233 -4.83 -8.58 24.02
C VAL A 233 -4.11 -9.90 24.29
N ASN A 234 -4.77 -11.02 24.07
CA ASN A 234 -4.17 -12.34 24.23
C ASN A 234 -2.95 -12.51 23.32
N LYS A 235 -3.07 -12.07 22.06
CA LYS A 235 -1.98 -12.12 21.09
C LYS A 235 -0.76 -11.31 21.54
N LEU A 236 -0.97 -10.08 22.01
CA LEU A 236 0.11 -9.22 22.50
C LEU A 236 0.83 -9.82 23.70
N ARG A 237 0.10 -10.43 24.62
CA ARG A 237 0.65 -11.01 25.85
C ARG A 237 1.21 -12.41 25.66
N GLU A 238 0.42 -13.32 25.14
CA GLU A 238 0.76 -14.74 25.09
C GLU A 238 1.66 -15.07 23.90
N GLN A 239 1.33 -14.53 22.72
CA GLN A 239 2.10 -14.81 21.52
C GLN A 239 3.33 -13.90 21.40
N PHE A 240 3.20 -12.59 21.66
CA PHE A 240 4.30 -11.63 21.51
C PHE A 240 5.12 -11.45 22.79
N GLY A 241 4.59 -11.85 23.96
CA GLY A 241 5.28 -11.82 25.22
C GLY A 241 5.51 -10.41 25.79
N LEU A 242 4.68 -9.44 25.39
CA LEU A 242 4.78 -8.06 25.85
C LEU A 242 4.08 -7.92 27.21
N THR A 243 4.78 -7.39 28.21
CA THR A 243 4.23 -7.17 29.54
C THR A 243 3.53 -5.84 29.67
N ARG A 244 3.96 -4.85 28.88
CA ARG A 244 3.37 -3.52 28.81
C ARG A 244 3.13 -3.09 27.38
N VAL A 245 1.89 -2.65 27.08
CA VAL A 245 1.48 -2.17 25.76
C VAL A 245 0.41 -1.08 25.90
N VAL A 246 0.46 -0.09 25.06
CA VAL A 246 -0.61 0.90 24.91
C VAL A 246 -1.36 0.64 23.60
N LEU A 247 -2.58 0.14 23.72
CA LEU A 247 -3.43 -0.14 22.56
C LEU A 247 -4.17 1.11 22.11
N VAL A 248 -4.02 1.49 20.86
CA VAL A 248 -4.73 2.61 20.24
C VAL A 248 -5.81 2.06 19.32
N GLY A 249 -7.05 2.43 19.57
CA GLY A 249 -8.20 2.00 18.77
C GLY A 249 -9.26 3.08 18.62
N ASP A 250 -10.11 2.93 17.59
CA ASP A 250 -11.23 3.84 17.36
C ASP A 250 -12.26 3.74 18.50
N ARG A 251 -13.03 4.79 18.67
CA ARG A 251 -14.12 4.91 19.67
C ARG A 251 -15.21 3.84 19.55
N GLY A 252 -15.39 3.29 18.34
CA GLY A 252 -16.35 2.20 18.09
C GLY A 252 -15.82 0.86 18.54
N MET A 253 -14.51 0.74 18.71
CA MET A 253 -13.79 -0.49 19.02
C MET A 253 -13.46 -0.58 20.52
N LEU A 254 -12.86 0.45 21.09
CA LEU A 254 -12.54 0.56 22.52
C LEU A 254 -13.69 1.18 23.29
N THR A 255 -14.78 0.43 23.43
CA THR A 255 -15.96 0.82 24.22
C THR A 255 -15.73 0.57 25.72
N GLN A 256 -16.64 1.05 26.59
CA GLN A 256 -16.45 0.88 28.04
C GLN A 256 -16.29 -0.60 28.47
N PRO A 257 -17.09 -1.56 27.97
CA PRO A 257 -16.90 -2.97 28.34
C PRO A 257 -15.51 -3.53 27.96
N GLN A 258 -14.93 -3.09 26.83
CA GLN A 258 -13.57 -3.51 26.42
C GLN A 258 -12.50 -2.87 27.31
N ILE A 259 -12.68 -1.60 27.67
CA ILE A 259 -11.77 -0.92 28.58
C ILE A 259 -11.79 -1.56 29.97
N ASP A 260 -12.96 -1.98 30.46
CA ASP A 260 -13.06 -2.67 31.74
C ASP A 260 -12.30 -4.00 31.72
N LYS A 261 -12.37 -4.75 30.60
CA LYS A 261 -11.54 -5.95 30.40
C LYS A 261 -10.05 -5.62 30.31
N LEU A 262 -9.66 -4.54 29.64
CA LEU A 262 -8.26 -4.11 29.58
C LEU A 262 -7.70 -3.79 30.97
N LYS A 263 -8.52 -3.21 31.86
CA LYS A 263 -8.15 -2.92 33.27
C LYS A 263 -7.85 -4.18 34.09
N GLU A 264 -8.43 -5.32 33.75
CA GLU A 264 -8.15 -6.61 34.40
C GLU A 264 -6.72 -7.10 34.15
N HIS A 265 -6.05 -6.56 33.12
CA HIS A 265 -4.70 -6.95 32.73
C HIS A 265 -3.68 -5.88 33.09
N ALA A 266 -2.84 -6.14 34.08
CA ALA A 266 -1.76 -5.23 34.45
C ALA A 266 -0.82 -4.97 33.25
N GLY A 267 -0.40 -3.71 33.08
CA GLY A 267 0.51 -3.30 32.00
C GLY A 267 -0.17 -2.95 30.67
N LEU A 268 -1.49 -3.14 30.54
CA LEU A 268 -2.22 -2.71 29.34
C LEU A 268 -2.79 -1.30 29.53
N GLY A 269 -2.32 -0.38 28.69
CA GLY A 269 -2.86 0.95 28.54
C GLY A 269 -3.72 1.05 27.27
N TRP A 270 -4.48 2.14 27.18
CA TRP A 270 -5.28 2.43 25.98
C TRP A 270 -5.30 3.91 25.65
N ILE A 271 -5.56 4.19 24.37
CA ILE A 271 -5.87 5.50 23.83
C ILE A 271 -7.06 5.34 22.88
N THR A 272 -8.15 6.07 23.14
CA THR A 272 -9.34 6.09 22.26
C THR A 272 -10.05 7.43 22.34
N ALA A 273 -11.10 7.67 21.53
CA ALA A 273 -11.87 8.89 21.59
C ALA A 273 -13.27 8.66 22.19
N LEU A 274 -13.83 9.69 22.78
CA LEU A 274 -15.21 9.69 23.24
C LEU A 274 -16.19 9.87 22.07
N THR A 275 -17.36 9.28 22.20
CA THR A 275 -18.47 9.52 21.27
C THR A 275 -19.01 10.94 21.44
N SER A 276 -19.65 11.49 20.39
CA SER A 276 -20.26 12.83 20.45
C SER A 276 -21.33 12.94 21.56
N VAL A 277 -22.00 11.83 21.91
CA VAL A 277 -22.96 11.77 23.01
C VAL A 277 -22.26 11.95 24.36
N ALA A 278 -21.15 11.23 24.56
CA ALA A 278 -20.36 11.36 25.79
C ALA A 278 -19.75 12.78 25.93
N VAL A 279 -19.23 13.35 24.84
CA VAL A 279 -18.71 14.73 24.84
C VAL A 279 -19.80 15.72 25.22
N ARG A 280 -21.02 15.56 24.68
CA ARG A 280 -22.19 16.41 25.04
C ARG A 280 -22.53 16.30 26.53
N LYS A 281 -22.48 15.07 27.07
CA LYS A 281 -22.72 14.84 28.50
C LYS A 281 -21.73 15.63 29.36
N LEU A 282 -20.42 15.56 29.03
CA LEU A 282 -19.38 16.33 29.75
C LEU A 282 -19.62 17.85 29.71
N VAL A 283 -20.10 18.39 28.59
CA VAL A 283 -20.44 19.84 28.49
C VAL A 283 -21.67 20.18 29.34
N ASN A 284 -22.72 19.35 29.26
CA ASN A 284 -23.96 19.61 30.01
C ASN A 284 -23.77 19.51 31.53
N GLU A 285 -22.88 18.64 31.98
CA GLU A 285 -22.53 18.47 33.42
C GLU A 285 -21.47 19.47 33.89
N GLY A 286 -20.98 20.37 33.04
CA GLY A 286 -20.00 21.38 33.36
C GLY A 286 -18.57 20.86 33.55
N ALA A 287 -18.33 19.57 33.33
CA ALA A 287 -17.00 18.98 33.38
C ALA A 287 -16.09 19.48 32.23
N LEU A 288 -16.69 19.83 31.11
CA LEU A 288 -16.03 20.47 29.98
C LEU A 288 -16.59 21.88 29.77
N GLN A 289 -15.80 22.88 30.11
CA GLN A 289 -16.11 24.29 29.87
C GLN A 289 -15.55 24.73 28.52
N LEU A 290 -16.39 25.28 27.65
CA LEU A 290 -15.98 25.67 26.30
C LEU A 290 -15.00 26.86 26.28
N SER A 291 -15.00 27.70 27.30
CA SER A 291 -14.04 28.79 27.52
C SER A 291 -12.57 28.31 27.63
N LEU A 292 -12.34 27.03 27.89
CA LEU A 292 -10.99 26.44 27.87
C LEU A 292 -10.27 26.64 26.51
N PHE A 293 -11.04 26.84 25.44
CA PHE A 293 -10.51 26.99 24.09
C PHE A 293 -10.27 28.43 23.65
N ASP A 294 -10.57 29.39 24.49
CA ASP A 294 -10.36 30.81 24.18
C ASP A 294 -8.87 31.16 24.03
N GLN A 295 -8.00 30.38 24.67
CA GLN A 295 -6.54 30.60 24.63
C GLN A 295 -5.75 29.45 24.02
N LYS A 296 -6.23 28.22 24.13
CA LYS A 296 -5.51 27.00 23.68
C LYS A 296 -6.47 26.00 23.06
N ASN A 297 -6.01 25.39 21.95
CA ASN A 297 -6.77 24.34 21.27
C ASN A 297 -6.68 22.97 21.97
N LEU A 298 -5.92 22.85 23.04
CA LEU A 298 -5.66 21.60 23.76
C LEU A 298 -5.81 21.87 25.26
N ALA A 299 -6.62 21.09 25.93
CA ALA A 299 -6.81 21.13 27.37
C ALA A 299 -6.91 19.72 27.96
N GLU A 300 -6.61 19.57 29.24
CA GLU A 300 -6.76 18.33 29.97
C GLU A 300 -7.81 18.50 31.04
N ILE A 301 -8.73 17.57 31.15
CA ILE A 301 -9.78 17.57 32.17
C ILE A 301 -9.89 16.21 32.84
N THR A 302 -10.53 16.16 33.98
CA THR A 302 -10.94 14.94 34.68
C THR A 302 -12.45 14.89 34.80
N SER A 303 -13.02 13.70 34.87
CA SER A 303 -14.45 13.51 35.06
C SER A 303 -14.72 12.30 35.97
N LYS A 304 -15.77 12.40 36.77
CA LYS A 304 -16.22 11.30 37.63
C LYS A 304 -16.69 10.08 36.86
N ASP A 305 -17.12 10.27 35.61
CA ASP A 305 -17.55 9.20 34.72
C ASP A 305 -16.37 8.35 34.18
N TYR A 306 -15.14 8.85 34.30
CA TYR A 306 -13.93 8.22 33.79
C TYR A 306 -12.83 8.17 34.89
N PRO A 307 -13.07 7.40 35.97
CA PRO A 307 -12.14 7.35 37.10
C PRO A 307 -10.80 6.73 36.70
N GLY A 308 -9.71 7.40 37.09
CA GLY A 308 -8.34 6.95 36.77
C GLY A 308 -7.90 7.15 35.33
N GLU A 309 -8.68 7.88 34.52
CA GLU A 309 -8.35 8.19 33.13
C GLU A 309 -8.11 9.70 32.94
N ARG A 310 -7.27 10.00 31.98
CA ARG A 310 -7.04 11.38 31.51
C ARG A 310 -7.91 11.63 30.29
N LEU A 311 -8.55 12.78 30.26
CA LEU A 311 -9.35 13.27 29.14
C LEU A 311 -8.62 14.44 28.49
N VAL A 312 -8.10 14.21 27.29
CA VAL A 312 -7.42 15.21 26.47
C VAL A 312 -8.43 15.81 25.50
N VAL A 313 -8.83 17.03 25.77
CA VAL A 313 -9.85 17.75 25.00
C VAL A 313 -9.17 18.59 23.92
N CYS A 314 -9.64 18.47 22.70
CA CYS A 314 -9.07 19.11 21.52
C CYS A 314 -10.14 19.93 20.81
N PHE A 315 -9.78 21.13 20.36
CA PHE A 315 -10.58 21.96 19.48
C PHE A 315 -9.87 22.19 18.17
N ASN A 316 -10.47 21.75 17.06
CA ASN A 316 -9.95 21.97 15.72
C ASN A 316 -10.84 22.97 14.97
N PRO A 317 -10.38 24.22 14.76
CA PRO A 317 -11.16 25.26 14.11
C PRO A 317 -11.57 24.90 12.66
N LEU A 318 -10.69 24.25 11.92
CA LEU A 318 -10.99 23.85 10.54
C LEU A 318 -12.06 22.75 10.49
N LEU A 319 -12.00 21.80 11.42
CA LEU A 319 -13.05 20.78 11.56
C LEU A 319 -14.38 21.42 11.99
N ALA A 320 -14.34 22.43 12.85
CA ALA A 320 -15.54 23.19 13.24
C ALA A 320 -16.18 23.86 12.04
N GLN A 321 -15.38 24.53 11.21
CA GLN A 321 -15.86 25.19 9.98
C GLN A 321 -16.45 24.18 9.00
N GLU A 322 -15.78 23.05 8.79
CA GLU A 322 -16.26 22.01 7.88
C GLU A 322 -17.57 21.37 8.36
N ARG A 323 -17.69 21.05 9.66
CA ARG A 323 -18.93 20.51 10.23
C ARG A 323 -20.08 21.49 10.12
N ARG A 324 -19.84 22.78 10.37
CA ARG A 324 -20.84 23.84 10.20
C ARG A 324 -21.32 23.91 8.75
N ARG A 325 -20.40 23.95 7.80
CA ARG A 325 -20.72 23.97 6.37
C ARG A 325 -21.54 22.74 5.95
N LYS A 326 -21.06 21.53 6.27
CA LYS A 326 -21.77 20.29 5.94
C LYS A 326 -23.17 20.23 6.57
N ARG A 327 -23.31 20.62 7.83
CA ARG A 327 -24.63 20.65 8.49
C ARG A 327 -25.56 21.59 7.75
N GLN A 328 -25.11 22.79 7.42
CA GLN A 328 -25.90 23.78 6.68
C GLN A 328 -26.37 23.22 5.32
N GLU A 329 -25.46 22.66 4.54
CA GLU A 329 -25.75 22.04 3.23
C GLU A 329 -26.79 20.91 3.34
N LEU A 330 -26.65 20.03 4.34
CA LEU A 330 -27.55 18.91 4.54
C LEU A 330 -28.94 19.37 5.04
N VAL A 331 -29.00 20.35 5.92
CA VAL A 331 -30.26 20.97 6.38
C VAL A 331 -30.99 21.59 5.20
N GLU A 332 -30.32 22.42 4.39
CA GLU A 332 -30.91 23.06 3.21
C GLU A 332 -31.37 22.05 2.15
N ALA A 333 -30.60 20.99 1.90
CA ALA A 333 -30.98 19.93 0.99
C ALA A 333 -32.26 19.20 1.48
N THR A 334 -32.33 18.91 2.78
CA THR A 334 -33.51 18.29 3.39
C THR A 334 -34.73 19.20 3.27
N GLU A 335 -34.59 20.51 3.53
CA GLU A 335 -35.69 21.48 3.38
C GLU A 335 -36.22 21.54 1.97
N ARG A 336 -35.32 21.59 0.96
CA ARG A 336 -35.74 21.57 -0.44
C ARG A 336 -36.59 20.35 -0.76
N ASP A 337 -36.24 19.17 -0.24
CA ASP A 337 -36.99 17.95 -0.50
C ASP A 337 -38.29 17.87 0.33
N LEU A 338 -38.30 18.35 1.58
CA LEU A 338 -39.51 18.48 2.41
C LEU A 338 -40.50 19.49 1.79
N ALA A 339 -40.01 20.61 1.27
CA ALA A 339 -40.84 21.61 0.57
C ALA A 339 -41.47 21.02 -0.70
N LYS A 340 -40.74 20.19 -1.47
CA LYS A 340 -41.32 19.46 -2.61
C LYS A 340 -42.44 18.51 -2.19
N LEU A 341 -42.24 17.79 -1.07
CA LEU A 341 -43.25 16.90 -0.51
C LEU A 341 -44.48 17.69 -0.08
N ALA A 342 -44.31 18.81 0.65
CA ALA A 342 -45.41 19.69 1.08
C ALA A 342 -46.23 20.18 -0.14
N LYS A 343 -45.58 20.65 -1.21
CA LYS A 343 -46.22 21.04 -2.47
C LYS A 343 -46.98 19.87 -3.12
N ALA A 344 -46.42 18.65 -3.07
CA ALA A 344 -47.03 17.47 -3.63
C ALA A 344 -48.31 17.03 -2.85
N VAL A 345 -48.26 17.16 -1.51
CA VAL A 345 -49.41 16.93 -0.64
C VAL A 345 -50.54 17.93 -0.93
N ALA A 346 -50.20 19.25 -0.94
CA ALA A 346 -51.18 20.33 -1.17
C ALA A 346 -51.86 20.28 -2.55
N ARG A 347 -51.18 19.77 -3.59
CA ARG A 347 -51.75 19.64 -4.95
C ARG A 347 -52.85 18.57 -5.09
N ARG A 348 -52.88 17.58 -4.18
CA ARG A 348 -53.83 16.46 -4.24
C ARG A 348 -55.18 16.80 -3.57
N LYS A 349 -56.06 17.47 -4.30
CA LYS A 349 -57.38 17.90 -3.78
C LYS A 349 -58.46 16.81 -3.86
N LYS A 350 -58.44 15.93 -4.89
CA LYS A 350 -59.48 14.90 -5.11
C LYS A 350 -59.21 13.60 -4.36
N LYS A 351 -57.95 13.18 -4.23
CA LYS A 351 -57.52 11.98 -3.48
C LYS A 351 -56.38 12.41 -2.57
N LEU A 352 -56.72 12.74 -1.33
CA LEU A 352 -55.71 13.16 -0.32
C LEU A 352 -54.69 12.07 -0.11
N MET A 353 -53.44 12.47 0.22
CA MET A 353 -52.44 11.51 0.67
C MET A 353 -52.74 11.15 2.12
N THR A 354 -52.72 9.85 2.43
CA THR A 354 -52.90 9.37 3.81
C THR A 354 -51.70 9.80 4.69
N GLN A 355 -51.95 9.89 5.98
CA GLN A 355 -50.91 10.15 6.98
C GLN A 355 -49.72 9.18 6.83
N SER A 356 -50.00 7.90 6.59
CA SER A 356 -48.96 6.86 6.37
C SER A 356 -48.14 7.11 5.12
N GLU A 357 -48.74 7.46 3.99
CA GLU A 357 -48.05 7.74 2.73
C GLU A 357 -47.11 8.96 2.88
N ILE A 358 -47.57 10.01 3.56
CA ILE A 358 -46.77 11.21 3.86
C ILE A 358 -45.63 10.84 4.80
N GLY A 359 -45.91 10.08 5.87
CA GLY A 359 -44.91 9.63 6.83
C GLY A 359 -43.77 8.83 6.20
N ILE A 360 -44.11 7.85 5.33
CA ILE A 360 -43.11 7.05 4.60
C ILE A 360 -42.23 7.94 3.72
N LYS A 361 -42.79 8.89 2.99
CA LYS A 361 -42.03 9.79 2.11
C LYS A 361 -41.16 10.75 2.90
N ALA A 362 -41.69 11.34 3.95
CA ALA A 362 -40.92 12.22 4.87
C ALA A 362 -39.78 11.45 5.53
N GLY A 363 -40.04 10.23 6.02
CA GLY A 363 -39.04 9.35 6.60
C GLY A 363 -37.89 9.01 5.64
N LYS A 364 -38.20 8.75 4.36
CA LYS A 364 -37.19 8.54 3.31
C LYS A 364 -36.30 9.77 3.07
N ILE A 365 -36.90 10.98 3.10
CA ILE A 365 -36.16 12.24 2.96
C ILE A 365 -35.24 12.45 4.17
N LEU A 366 -35.75 12.32 5.39
CA LEU A 366 -34.96 12.49 6.62
C LEU A 366 -33.85 11.45 6.73
N GLY A 367 -34.13 10.21 6.32
CA GLY A 367 -33.15 9.11 6.31
C GLY A 367 -32.03 9.30 5.29
N ARG A 368 -32.31 9.93 4.14
CA ARG A 368 -31.32 10.21 3.09
C ARG A 368 -30.20 11.10 3.60
N TYR A 369 -30.52 12.17 4.30
CA TYR A 369 -29.54 13.17 4.75
C TYR A 369 -29.14 12.99 6.22
N LYS A 370 -29.78 12.08 6.98
CA LYS A 370 -29.51 11.76 8.39
C LYS A 370 -29.54 12.97 9.33
N VAL A 371 -30.31 13.99 8.99
CA VAL A 371 -30.49 15.23 9.79
C VAL A 371 -31.91 15.37 10.37
N GLY A 372 -32.64 14.28 10.47
CA GLY A 372 -34.02 14.29 10.99
C GLY A 372 -34.19 14.90 12.38
N LYS A 373 -33.14 14.85 13.23
CA LYS A 373 -33.11 15.48 14.55
C LYS A 373 -33.26 17.01 14.52
N HIS A 374 -32.98 17.65 13.38
CA HIS A 374 -33.06 19.09 13.18
C HIS A 374 -34.41 19.57 12.66
N PHE A 375 -35.38 18.67 12.50
CA PHE A 375 -36.69 18.97 11.98
C PHE A 375 -37.81 18.46 12.90
N THR A 376 -38.87 19.26 13.02
CA THR A 376 -40.15 18.84 13.57
C THR A 376 -41.13 18.71 12.41
N LEU A 377 -41.84 17.58 12.34
CA LEU A 377 -42.86 17.31 11.32
C LEU A 377 -44.25 17.25 11.97
N LYS A 378 -45.23 17.85 11.31
CA LYS A 378 -46.67 17.68 11.61
C LYS A 378 -47.32 17.03 10.40
N ILE A 379 -47.84 15.81 10.57
CA ILE A 379 -48.37 15.00 9.51
C ILE A 379 -49.83 14.67 9.84
N GLY A 380 -50.73 15.00 8.94
CA GLY A 380 -52.15 14.65 9.01
C GLY A 380 -52.69 14.14 7.66
N GLU A 381 -53.95 13.81 7.60
CA GLU A 381 -54.61 13.43 6.33
C GLU A 381 -54.60 14.62 5.38
N GLY A 382 -53.88 14.49 4.25
CA GLY A 382 -53.75 15.56 3.26
C GLY A 382 -53.00 16.81 3.72
N THR A 383 -52.34 16.81 4.90
CA THR A 383 -51.61 17.94 5.44
C THR A 383 -50.22 17.54 5.85
N PHE A 384 -49.27 18.41 5.52
CA PHE A 384 -47.84 18.24 5.86
C PHE A 384 -47.18 19.57 6.12
N GLU A 385 -46.72 19.75 7.36
CA GLU A 385 -45.93 20.91 7.78
C GLU A 385 -44.60 20.46 8.37
N TRP A 386 -43.61 21.26 8.25
CA TRP A 386 -42.29 21.04 8.83
C TRP A 386 -41.66 22.35 9.29
N MET A 387 -40.80 22.28 10.32
CA MET A 387 -40.02 23.42 10.80
C MET A 387 -38.64 22.97 11.27
N ARG A 388 -37.69 23.92 11.20
CA ARG A 388 -36.34 23.71 11.79
C ARG A 388 -36.44 23.74 13.33
N ARG A 389 -35.69 22.84 13.95
CA ARG A 389 -35.41 22.87 15.37
C ARG A 389 -34.14 23.67 15.63
N ALA A 390 -34.22 25.01 15.67
CA ALA A 390 -33.08 25.91 15.80
C ALA A 390 -32.21 25.58 17.03
N GLU A 391 -32.83 25.29 18.18
CA GLU A 391 -32.11 24.90 19.39
C GLU A 391 -31.28 23.61 19.21
N ALA A 392 -31.83 22.60 18.55
CA ALA A 392 -31.11 21.34 18.29
C ALA A 392 -29.91 21.55 17.36
N ILE A 393 -30.04 22.46 16.38
CA ILE A 393 -28.95 22.85 15.49
C ILE A 393 -27.86 23.58 16.26
N GLU A 394 -28.23 24.52 17.11
CA GLU A 394 -27.30 25.32 17.94
C GLU A 394 -26.58 24.44 18.97
N GLN A 395 -27.29 23.55 19.66
CA GLN A 395 -26.68 22.61 20.61
C GLN A 395 -25.66 21.71 19.94
N GLU A 396 -25.90 21.27 18.70
CA GLU A 396 -24.91 20.50 17.95
C GLU A 396 -23.74 21.38 17.49
N ALA A 397 -24.01 22.64 17.09
CA ALA A 397 -23.00 23.58 16.64
C ALA A 397 -21.97 23.92 17.72
N ARG A 398 -22.38 23.97 19.00
CA ARG A 398 -21.49 24.20 20.14
C ARG A 398 -20.39 23.14 20.27
N LEU A 399 -20.60 21.93 19.71
CA LEU A 399 -19.63 20.84 19.77
C LEU A 399 -18.80 20.72 18.47
N ASP A 400 -18.97 21.63 17.52
CA ASP A 400 -18.20 21.62 16.29
C ASP A 400 -16.71 21.79 16.57
N GLY A 401 -15.90 20.95 15.95
CA GLY A 401 -14.45 20.97 16.13
C GLY A 401 -13.94 20.31 17.41
N ILE A 402 -14.81 20.05 18.38
CA ILE A 402 -14.41 19.41 19.64
C ILE A 402 -14.37 17.90 19.49
N TYR A 403 -13.32 17.31 20.01
CA TYR A 403 -13.19 15.86 20.24
C TYR A 403 -12.39 15.64 21.52
N VAL A 404 -12.67 14.54 22.20
CA VAL A 404 -12.03 14.20 23.47
C VAL A 404 -11.39 12.83 23.33
N ILE A 405 -10.09 12.77 23.60
CA ILE A 405 -9.34 11.53 23.67
C ILE A 405 -9.25 11.13 25.14
N ARG A 406 -9.51 9.87 25.42
CA ARG A 406 -9.35 9.27 26.74
C ARG A 406 -8.17 8.29 26.74
N THR A 407 -7.39 8.30 27.83
CA THR A 407 -6.24 7.41 27.97
C THR A 407 -6.02 7.01 29.42
N SER A 408 -5.48 5.80 29.61
CA SER A 408 -4.98 5.32 30.91
C SER A 408 -3.56 5.80 31.20
N GLU A 409 -2.84 6.30 30.18
CA GLU A 409 -1.43 6.65 30.37
C GLU A 409 -1.27 7.94 31.16
N PRO A 410 -0.43 7.95 32.23
CA PRO A 410 -0.16 9.13 33.02
C PRO A 410 0.63 10.17 32.20
N LYS A 411 0.47 11.45 32.58
CA LYS A 411 1.03 12.60 31.87
C LYS A 411 2.55 12.57 31.80
N GLU A 412 3.18 12.03 32.82
CA GLU A 412 4.64 11.88 32.94
C GLU A 412 5.22 10.93 31.88
N LYS A 413 4.40 9.98 31.41
CA LYS A 413 4.80 8.99 30.39
C LYS A 413 4.39 9.42 28.99
N LEU A 414 3.25 10.08 28.85
CA LEU A 414 2.71 10.48 27.57
C LEU A 414 2.07 11.87 27.68
N SER A 415 2.68 12.86 27.04
CA SER A 415 2.14 14.23 27.01
C SER A 415 0.75 14.29 26.35
N SER A 416 0.01 15.37 26.58
CA SER A 416 -1.31 15.55 25.93
C SER A 416 -1.17 15.65 24.41
N GLU A 417 -0.14 16.34 23.92
CA GLU A 417 0.20 16.45 22.51
C GLU A 417 0.53 15.08 21.88
N ASP A 418 1.33 14.26 22.58
CA ASP A 418 1.68 12.92 22.11
C ASP A 418 0.49 11.97 22.15
N THR A 419 -0.39 12.09 23.15
CA THR A 419 -1.67 11.36 23.19
C THR A 419 -2.48 11.61 21.92
N VAL A 420 -2.57 12.89 21.49
CA VAL A 420 -3.27 13.27 20.25
C VAL A 420 -2.55 12.71 19.02
N ARG A 421 -1.21 12.80 18.98
CA ARG A 421 -0.41 12.25 17.86
C ARG A 421 -0.60 10.74 17.72
N MET A 422 -0.60 10.00 18.84
CA MET A 422 -0.79 8.55 18.84
C MET A 422 -2.19 8.17 18.38
N TYR A 423 -3.22 8.84 18.88
CA TYR A 423 -4.59 8.60 18.42
C TYR A 423 -4.74 8.87 16.90
N LYS A 424 -4.18 9.97 16.41
CA LYS A 424 -4.16 10.26 14.97
C LYS A 424 -3.31 9.26 14.15
N GLY A 425 -2.45 8.49 14.81
CA GLY A 425 -1.69 7.39 14.21
C GLY A 425 -2.58 6.32 13.58
N LEU A 426 -3.82 6.14 14.03
CA LEU A 426 -4.80 5.23 13.41
C LEU A 426 -4.97 5.47 11.90
N SER A 427 -4.76 6.70 11.42
CA SER A 427 -4.75 6.99 9.98
C SER A 427 -3.72 6.19 9.18
N GLN A 428 -2.68 5.65 9.83
CA GLN A 428 -1.71 4.76 9.21
C GLN A 428 -2.33 3.38 8.94
N VAL A 429 -3.13 2.85 9.87
CA VAL A 429 -3.86 1.60 9.67
C VAL A 429 -4.94 1.76 8.59
N GLU A 430 -5.62 2.91 8.56
CA GLU A 430 -6.56 3.23 7.46
C GLU A 430 -5.83 3.28 6.10
N ARG A 431 -4.60 3.78 6.06
CA ARG A 431 -3.76 3.75 4.86
C ARG A 431 -3.42 2.31 4.47
N ALA A 432 -3.07 1.45 5.43
CA ALA A 432 -2.84 0.03 5.21
C ALA A 432 -4.07 -0.64 4.58
N PHE A 433 -5.26 -0.37 5.10
CA PHE A 433 -6.49 -0.90 4.52
C PHE A 433 -6.78 -0.39 3.11
N ARG A 434 -6.48 0.86 2.81
CA ARG A 434 -6.62 1.40 1.44
C ARG A 434 -5.68 0.70 0.47
N CYS A 435 -4.44 0.46 0.86
CA CYS A 435 -3.47 -0.26 0.06
C CYS A 435 -3.89 -1.73 -0.15
N LEU A 436 -4.23 -2.44 0.94
CA LEU A 436 -4.68 -3.83 0.88
C LEU A 436 -5.91 -4.02 -0.02
N LYS A 437 -6.89 -3.12 0.06
CA LYS A 437 -8.17 -3.21 -0.67
C LYS A 437 -8.14 -2.56 -2.05
N GLY A 438 -7.23 -1.62 -2.27
CA GLY A 438 -7.09 -0.86 -3.49
C GLY A 438 -6.43 -1.65 -4.60
N ILE A 439 -6.06 -0.92 -5.66
CA ILE A 439 -5.37 -1.47 -6.84
C ILE A 439 -3.97 -1.98 -6.51
N ASP A 440 -3.37 -1.53 -5.40
CA ASP A 440 -2.01 -1.89 -5.04
C ASP A 440 -1.88 -3.39 -4.74
N LEU A 441 -2.75 -3.94 -3.88
CA LEU A 441 -2.65 -5.33 -3.45
C LEU A 441 -3.90 -6.19 -3.71
N LEU A 442 -5.04 -5.62 -4.07
CA LEU A 442 -6.29 -6.30 -4.45
C LEU A 442 -6.67 -7.49 -3.55
N VAL A 443 -6.71 -7.27 -2.22
CA VAL A 443 -7.18 -8.31 -1.29
C VAL A 443 -8.60 -8.76 -1.60
N ARG A 444 -9.39 -7.87 -2.18
CA ARG A 444 -10.79 -8.10 -2.59
C ARG A 444 -10.96 -8.02 -4.12
N PRO A 445 -11.96 -8.72 -4.70
CA PRO A 445 -12.92 -9.61 -4.03
C PRO A 445 -12.26 -10.87 -3.48
N ILE A 446 -12.69 -11.33 -2.29
CA ILE A 446 -12.23 -12.60 -1.73
C ILE A 446 -13.05 -13.72 -2.37
N ARG A 447 -12.36 -14.72 -2.95
CA ARG A 447 -12.99 -15.83 -3.68
C ARG A 447 -12.61 -17.21 -3.15
N HIS A 448 -11.74 -17.27 -2.12
CA HIS A 448 -11.32 -18.54 -1.53
C HIS A 448 -12.46 -19.22 -0.77
N ARG A 449 -12.65 -20.51 -0.99
CA ARG A 449 -13.77 -21.27 -0.46
C ARG A 449 -13.46 -21.99 0.85
N SER A 450 -12.21 -22.43 1.00
CA SER A 450 -11.74 -23.14 2.19
C SER A 450 -11.59 -22.20 3.38
N GLU A 451 -11.87 -22.72 4.57
CA GLU A 451 -11.73 -22.03 5.84
C GLU A 451 -10.30 -21.50 6.04
N ASP A 452 -9.29 -22.30 5.77
CA ASP A 452 -7.87 -21.95 5.97
C ASP A 452 -7.33 -21.01 4.90
N ARG A 453 -7.82 -21.10 3.66
CA ARG A 453 -7.28 -20.32 2.53
C ARG A 453 -7.62 -18.85 2.58
N VAL A 454 -8.71 -18.46 3.27
CA VAL A 454 -9.05 -17.04 3.46
C VAL A 454 -8.05 -16.36 4.42
N PRO A 455 -7.78 -16.90 5.61
CA PRO A 455 -6.72 -16.39 6.48
C PRO A 455 -5.34 -16.38 5.81
N ALA A 456 -4.98 -17.45 5.10
CA ALA A 456 -3.73 -17.53 4.36
C ALA A 456 -3.59 -16.42 3.32
N HIS A 457 -4.66 -16.17 2.54
CA HIS A 457 -4.69 -15.10 1.53
C HIS A 457 -4.52 -13.72 2.14
N ILE A 458 -5.27 -13.40 3.19
CA ILE A 458 -5.20 -12.09 3.85
C ILE A 458 -3.83 -11.90 4.52
N PHE A 459 -3.28 -12.95 5.13
CA PHE A 459 -1.95 -12.92 5.71
C PHE A 459 -0.85 -12.73 4.66
N LEU A 460 -0.94 -13.40 3.51
CA LEU A 460 -0.05 -13.18 2.36
C LEU A 460 -0.10 -11.72 1.89
N CYS A 461 -1.30 -11.14 1.77
CA CYS A 461 -1.46 -9.73 1.40
C CYS A 461 -0.87 -8.78 2.47
N MET A 462 -0.97 -9.11 3.75
CA MET A 462 -0.33 -8.34 4.82
C MET A 462 1.20 -8.38 4.70
N LEU A 463 1.79 -9.54 4.38
CA LEU A 463 3.24 -9.64 4.15
C LEU A 463 3.68 -8.86 2.90
N ALA A 464 2.87 -8.86 1.84
CA ALA A 464 3.11 -8.02 0.67
C ALA A 464 3.05 -6.53 1.04
N TYR A 465 2.06 -6.11 1.85
CA TYR A 465 1.98 -4.75 2.36
C TYR A 465 3.19 -4.38 3.23
N TYR A 466 3.71 -5.31 4.03
CA TYR A 466 4.93 -5.09 4.81
C TYR A 466 6.12 -4.74 3.91
N VAL A 467 6.30 -5.45 2.79
CA VAL A 467 7.37 -5.15 1.81
C VAL A 467 7.11 -3.81 1.14
N GLU A 468 5.89 -3.57 0.66
CA GLU A 468 5.50 -2.31 0.02
C GLU A 468 5.72 -1.11 0.93
N TRP A 469 5.36 -1.23 2.21
CA TRP A 469 5.56 -0.17 3.21
C TRP A 469 7.04 0.24 3.29
N HIS A 470 7.95 -0.75 3.35
CA HIS A 470 9.38 -0.50 3.38
C HIS A 470 9.91 0.10 2.08
N MET A 471 9.45 -0.41 0.93
CA MET A 471 9.83 0.11 -0.38
C MET A 471 9.36 1.56 -0.56
N ARG A 472 8.10 1.86 -0.30
CA ARG A 472 7.55 3.23 -0.42
C ARG A 472 8.30 4.21 0.46
N ARG A 473 8.65 3.80 1.68
CA ARG A 473 9.39 4.65 2.61
C ARG A 473 10.81 4.94 2.11
N ALA A 474 11.50 3.93 1.62
CA ALA A 474 12.84 4.10 1.05
C ALA A 474 12.82 4.94 -0.22
N LEU A 475 11.84 4.72 -1.08
CA LEU A 475 11.68 5.38 -2.38
C LEU A 475 10.98 6.76 -2.30
N ALA A 476 10.54 7.21 -1.11
CA ALA A 476 9.83 8.48 -0.95
C ALA A 476 10.51 9.69 -1.64
N PRO A 477 11.85 9.81 -1.70
CA PRO A 477 12.50 10.91 -2.41
C PRO A 477 12.16 11.01 -3.90
N ILE A 478 11.89 9.90 -4.57
CA ILE A 478 11.53 9.83 -6.00
C ILE A 478 10.05 9.50 -6.23
N LEU A 479 9.24 9.44 -5.16
CA LEU A 479 7.80 9.29 -5.22
C LEU A 479 7.07 10.59 -4.88
N PHE A 480 5.80 10.71 -5.31
CA PHE A 480 4.89 11.78 -4.86
C PHE A 480 4.50 11.66 -3.37
N GLU A 481 5.31 10.96 -2.58
CA GLU A 481 5.15 10.83 -1.15
C GLU A 481 5.99 11.87 -0.39
N ASP A 482 5.54 12.17 0.83
CA ASP A 482 6.21 13.15 1.69
C ASP A 482 7.29 12.48 2.53
N GLU A 483 8.54 12.68 2.17
CA GLU A 483 9.71 12.13 2.86
C GLU A 483 9.95 12.76 4.23
N GLU A 484 9.42 13.97 4.46
CA GLU A 484 9.57 14.71 5.71
C GLU A 484 8.41 14.46 6.70
N LEU A 485 7.42 13.65 6.31
CA LEU A 485 6.17 13.45 7.04
C LEU A 485 6.38 13.13 8.52
N GLU A 486 7.35 12.30 8.88
CA GLU A 486 7.61 11.93 10.27
C GLU A 486 8.26 13.04 11.08
N ARG A 487 9.23 13.72 10.47
CA ARG A 487 9.87 14.88 11.11
C ARG A 487 8.83 15.95 11.40
N ASP A 488 7.96 16.22 10.42
CA ASP A 488 6.90 17.22 10.55
C ASP A 488 5.82 16.79 11.52
N ARG A 489 5.47 15.51 11.56
CA ARG A 489 4.52 14.95 12.53
C ARG A 489 4.95 15.17 13.97
N ARG A 490 6.24 15.10 14.28
CA ARG A 490 6.78 15.33 15.62
C ARG A 490 6.79 16.81 16.02
N ARG A 491 6.94 17.72 15.06
CA ARG A 491 7.13 19.16 15.31
C ARG A 491 5.85 19.98 15.24
N ARG A 492 4.88 19.58 14.43
CA ARG A 492 3.65 20.33 14.22
C ARG A 492 2.69 20.23 15.42
N ASP A 493 1.78 21.21 15.51
CA ASP A 493 0.60 21.14 16.37
C ASP A 493 -0.22 19.88 16.02
N PRO A 494 -0.40 18.93 16.95
CA PRO A 494 -1.08 17.67 16.68
C PRO A 494 -2.57 17.85 16.38
N ILE A 495 -3.19 18.99 16.74
CA ILE A 495 -4.62 19.26 16.53
C ILE A 495 -4.87 19.64 15.08
N LEU A 496 -4.01 20.45 14.48
CA LEU A 496 -4.17 20.94 13.12
C LEU A 496 -4.00 19.83 12.09
N PRO A 497 -4.62 19.97 10.90
CA PRO A 497 -4.39 19.06 9.79
C PRO A 497 -2.92 19.03 9.37
N ALA A 498 -2.46 17.88 8.86
CA ALA A 498 -1.17 17.79 8.22
C ALA A 498 -1.12 18.70 6.98
N LYS A 499 -0.09 19.52 6.89
CA LYS A 499 0.23 20.23 5.65
C LYS A 499 1.32 19.46 4.93
N PRO A 500 1.24 19.33 3.59
CA PRO A 500 2.32 18.76 2.81
C PRO A 500 3.61 19.58 3.01
N SER A 501 4.76 18.92 3.11
CA SER A 501 6.07 19.58 3.16
C SER A 501 6.34 20.39 1.88
N GLU A 502 7.30 21.33 1.93
CA GLU A 502 7.69 22.09 0.74
C GLU A 502 8.32 21.17 -0.32
N SER A 503 9.03 20.13 0.11
CA SER A 503 9.60 19.10 -0.77
C SER A 503 8.50 18.43 -1.60
N VAL A 504 7.44 17.91 -0.97
CA VAL A 504 6.37 17.24 -1.72
C VAL A 504 5.51 18.20 -2.55
N LYS A 505 5.36 19.46 -2.14
CA LYS A 505 4.70 20.48 -2.96
C LYS A 505 5.49 20.75 -4.23
N THR A 506 6.81 20.91 -4.09
CA THR A 506 7.71 21.09 -5.23
C THR A 506 7.64 19.90 -6.17
N LYS A 507 7.78 18.66 -5.65
CA LYS A 507 7.66 17.44 -6.45
C LYS A 507 6.32 17.35 -7.22
N LYS A 508 5.22 17.74 -6.58
CA LYS A 508 3.89 17.76 -7.24
C LYS A 508 3.73 18.83 -8.29
N TRP A 509 4.44 19.94 -8.16
CA TRP A 509 4.41 21.04 -9.12
C TRP A 509 5.34 20.81 -10.30
N THR A 510 6.59 20.44 -10.05
CA THR A 510 7.63 20.27 -11.08
C THR A 510 7.60 18.90 -11.73
N HIS A 511 6.99 17.90 -11.10
CA HIS A 511 7.06 16.47 -11.47
C HIS A 511 8.51 15.93 -11.54
N THR A 512 9.44 16.65 -10.90
CA THR A 512 10.86 16.27 -10.85
C THR A 512 11.42 16.40 -9.44
N THR A 513 12.45 15.62 -9.16
CA THR A 513 13.30 15.76 -7.97
C THR A 513 14.23 16.97 -8.10
N PRO A 514 14.89 17.44 -7.04
CA PRO A 514 15.87 18.53 -7.13
C PRO A 514 17.03 18.27 -8.09
N ASP A 515 17.40 17.02 -8.28
CA ASP A 515 18.43 16.55 -9.21
C ASP A 515 17.90 16.24 -10.61
N GLY A 516 16.66 16.63 -10.90
CA GLY A 516 16.05 16.59 -12.24
C GLY A 516 15.50 15.22 -12.66
N LEU A 517 15.45 14.22 -11.76
CA LEU A 517 14.83 12.92 -12.06
C LEU A 517 13.30 13.04 -12.04
N PRO A 518 12.57 12.29 -12.89
CA PRO A 518 11.11 12.26 -12.85
C PRO A 518 10.60 11.66 -11.54
N VAL A 519 9.52 12.23 -11.00
CA VAL A 519 8.82 11.72 -9.81
C VAL A 519 7.65 10.84 -10.23
N HIS A 520 7.48 9.71 -9.57
CA HIS A 520 6.51 8.69 -9.91
C HIS A 520 5.52 8.43 -8.77
N ASP A 521 4.38 7.79 -9.05
CA ASP A 521 3.72 6.95 -8.06
C ASP A 521 4.41 5.57 -7.99
N PHE A 522 4.04 4.77 -7.00
CA PHE A 522 4.71 3.48 -6.78
C PHE A 522 4.54 2.53 -7.97
N THR A 523 3.37 2.48 -8.57
CA THR A 523 3.05 1.57 -9.67
C THR A 523 3.80 1.97 -10.96
N SER A 524 3.84 3.27 -11.26
CA SER A 524 4.57 3.77 -12.44
C SER A 524 6.09 3.60 -12.27
N LEU A 525 6.63 3.74 -11.05
CA LEU A 525 8.03 3.44 -10.77
C LEU A 525 8.35 1.95 -10.95
N MET A 526 7.46 1.05 -10.49
CA MET A 526 7.64 -0.39 -10.74
C MET A 526 7.61 -0.72 -12.24
N SER A 527 6.78 -0.02 -13.01
CA SER A 527 6.74 -0.18 -14.47
C SER A 527 8.02 0.35 -15.14
N ASP A 528 8.60 1.44 -14.66
CA ASP A 528 9.90 1.93 -15.13
C ASP A 528 11.02 0.93 -14.83
N LEU A 529 11.09 0.43 -13.59
CA LEU A 529 12.04 -0.62 -13.22
C LEU A 529 11.89 -1.88 -14.07
N ALA A 530 10.66 -2.25 -14.44
CA ALA A 530 10.39 -3.41 -15.30
C ALA A 530 11.00 -3.28 -16.70
N SER A 531 11.21 -2.05 -17.20
CA SER A 531 11.84 -1.81 -18.51
C SER A 531 13.29 -2.29 -18.58
N ARG A 532 13.97 -2.42 -17.42
CA ARG A 532 15.28 -3.05 -17.32
C ARG A 532 15.11 -4.57 -17.42
N SER A 533 15.21 -5.07 -18.64
CA SER A 533 14.94 -6.46 -18.97
C SER A 533 16.21 -7.31 -18.95
N ARG A 534 16.06 -8.60 -18.65
CA ARG A 534 17.07 -9.62 -18.89
C ARG A 534 16.90 -10.12 -20.32
N VAL A 535 17.95 -10.05 -21.12
CA VAL A 535 17.99 -10.50 -22.52
C VAL A 535 18.82 -11.76 -22.60
N THR A 536 18.23 -12.81 -23.15
CA THR A 536 18.92 -14.07 -23.44
C THR A 536 19.34 -14.05 -24.92
N TYR A 537 20.64 -14.17 -25.15
CA TYR A 537 21.24 -14.26 -26.48
C TYR A 537 21.66 -15.69 -26.77
N LYS A 538 21.45 -16.12 -28.00
CA LYS A 538 21.91 -17.40 -28.50
C LYS A 538 22.85 -17.19 -29.68
N LEU A 539 23.98 -17.90 -29.66
CA LEU A 539 24.96 -17.90 -30.77
C LEU A 539 24.48 -18.82 -31.89
N GLU A 540 24.27 -18.28 -33.07
CA GLU A 540 24.01 -19.08 -34.27
C GLU A 540 25.33 -19.59 -34.90
N SER A 541 25.83 -20.69 -34.40
CA SER A 541 26.97 -21.39 -35.00
C SER A 541 26.67 -22.88 -35.11
N LYS A 542 27.10 -23.51 -36.23
CA LYS A 542 26.91 -24.96 -36.46
C LYS A 542 27.61 -25.84 -35.44
N ASP A 543 28.65 -25.32 -34.79
CA ASP A 543 29.54 -26.11 -33.93
C ASP A 543 29.51 -25.65 -32.44
N ILE A 544 28.79 -24.58 -32.11
CA ILE A 544 28.79 -23.99 -30.76
C ILE A 544 27.35 -23.60 -30.39
N ASP A 545 26.76 -24.29 -29.43
CA ASP A 545 25.52 -23.90 -28.79
C ASP A 545 25.87 -23.12 -27.52
N LEU A 546 25.93 -21.79 -27.64
CA LEU A 546 26.25 -20.87 -26.55
C LEU A 546 25.06 -19.94 -26.30
N THR A 547 24.54 -20.01 -25.10
CA THR A 547 23.51 -19.07 -24.62
C THR A 547 24.09 -18.28 -23.45
N PHE A 548 23.88 -16.97 -23.43
CA PHE A 548 24.26 -16.11 -22.30
C PHE A 548 23.19 -15.08 -22.05
N GLU A 549 23.14 -14.62 -20.80
CA GLU A 549 22.18 -13.61 -20.37
C GLU A 549 22.89 -12.28 -20.11
N GLN A 550 22.20 -11.19 -20.44
CA GLN A 550 22.67 -9.84 -20.16
C GLN A 550 21.53 -9.00 -19.61
N VAL A 551 21.84 -8.25 -18.57
CA VAL A 551 20.95 -7.21 -18.01
C VAL A 551 21.63 -5.86 -18.30
N PRO A 552 20.94 -4.91 -18.97
CA PRO A 552 21.53 -3.60 -19.27
C PRO A 552 21.82 -2.82 -17.98
N GLU A 553 22.74 -1.87 -18.08
CA GLU A 553 22.99 -0.92 -17.00
C GLU A 553 21.70 -0.14 -16.67
N PRO A 554 21.45 0.13 -15.38
CA PRO A 554 20.26 0.88 -14.97
C PRO A 554 20.32 2.33 -15.48
N THR A 555 19.17 2.87 -15.86
CA THR A 555 19.02 4.31 -16.11
C THR A 555 19.31 5.12 -14.84
N PRO A 556 19.53 6.45 -14.92
CA PRO A 556 19.75 7.27 -13.74
C PRO A 556 18.64 7.14 -12.68
N LEU A 557 17.36 7.08 -13.09
CA LEU A 557 16.23 6.86 -12.19
C LEU A 557 16.26 5.47 -11.55
N GLN A 558 16.48 4.43 -12.33
CA GLN A 558 16.58 3.05 -11.85
C GLN A 558 17.75 2.87 -10.88
N ARG A 559 18.91 3.43 -11.22
CA ARG A 559 20.07 3.44 -10.33
C ARG A 559 19.74 4.12 -9.00
N ARG A 560 19.10 5.29 -9.05
CA ARG A 560 18.67 6.00 -7.85
C ARG A 560 17.69 5.19 -7.00
N ALA A 561 16.75 4.48 -7.63
CA ALA A 561 15.83 3.60 -6.94
C ALA A 561 16.57 2.45 -6.21
N TYR A 562 17.53 1.79 -6.87
CA TYR A 562 18.33 0.73 -6.25
C TYR A 562 19.21 1.25 -5.11
N GLU A 563 19.79 2.43 -5.25
CA GLU A 563 20.55 3.09 -4.17
C GLU A 563 19.68 3.36 -2.95
N LEU A 564 18.48 3.92 -3.15
CA LEU A 564 17.52 4.20 -2.08
C LEU A 564 17.05 2.92 -1.39
N LEU A 565 16.84 1.84 -2.14
CA LEU A 565 16.53 0.52 -1.58
C LEU A 565 17.76 -0.12 -0.89
N GLY A 566 18.98 0.41 -1.11
CA GLY A 566 20.23 -0.12 -0.60
C GLY A 566 20.62 -1.44 -1.25
N LEU A 567 20.32 -1.59 -2.54
CA LEU A 567 20.67 -2.73 -3.37
C LEU A 567 21.91 -2.47 -4.23
N LEU A 568 22.27 -1.19 -4.41
CA LEU A 568 23.52 -0.73 -5.00
C LEU A 568 24.21 0.22 -4.01
N PRO A 569 25.57 0.33 -4.05
CA PRO A 569 26.26 1.37 -3.31
C PRO A 569 25.81 2.75 -3.81
N VAL A 570 25.65 3.70 -2.89
CA VAL A 570 25.34 5.10 -3.24
C VAL A 570 26.49 5.63 -4.07
N SER A 571 26.23 6.07 -5.31
CA SER A 571 27.24 6.71 -6.14
C SER A 571 27.78 7.93 -5.36
N GLY A 572 29.08 7.94 -5.08
CA GLY A 572 29.71 8.99 -4.28
C GLY A 572 29.39 10.37 -4.84
N LYS A 573 29.15 11.33 -3.91
CA LYS A 573 29.07 12.75 -4.21
C LYS A 573 30.43 13.27 -4.70
#